data_26167a6d5249c3e1236a883fe8d1a8f7
#
_entry.id   26167a6d5249c3e1236a883fe8d1a8f7
#
_cell.length_a   1.000
_cell.length_b   1.000
_cell.length_c   1.000
_cell.angle_alpha   90.00
_cell.angle_beta   90.00
_cell.angle_gamma   90.00
#
_symmetry.space_group_name_H-M   'P 1'
#
loop_
_entity.id
_entity.type
_entity.pdbx_description
1 polymer ?
#
loop_
_entity_poly.entity_id
_entity_poly.type
_entity_poly.pdbx_seq_one_letter_code
_entity_poly.pdbx_strand_id
1 'polypeptide(L)'
;MSVTDHQHRNEVSRGERFEFGKNWSRFLRVLNNDRIELAEQSLKDQLNVENLEGKNFLDIGSGSGLFSLVARRLGATVFSFDYDPHSFSCTQELRRRYFPNDPAWTVERGSVLDAAYLSKLGAFDVVYSWGVLHHTGQMWPALENVKPLVRMGGKLVIAIYNDQGGVTDRWAEIKQRYNALPKPLATLYAMKIIAHEERLALNGFKNHGGFAAWVKSWTDYGKDTKRGMNKWHDWIDWIGGHPYERATIEQIVDFYGKDGFRLSHLVDRSRGYGCNEFSLERQAPMGTFVESQIPGGTSMVRRYGKRVLGPFERDENGWSGTVTALPLLSKKAKFYLFKNGLLSGPVQVNDEGRVSLGDHATKLAHIQAQSYSLVAAELRKAEKPFVASRGRMWSWNVDDLSSLADNLEDPARSRVYVFENGRQLPQPHATHDDIANKGEGRFSHWQSAIQFSSMAGGDPNEKREAFLLVIPSAADLE
;
A
#
# COMPACT_ATOMS: atom_id res chain seq x y z
N MET A 1 -25.65 3.67 29.11
CA MET A 1 -25.50 3.74 27.65
C MET A 1 -24.59 4.91 27.33
N SER A 2 -23.57 4.67 26.50
CA SER A 2 -22.66 5.75 26.10
C SER A 2 -23.34 6.71 25.10
N VAL A 3 -22.81 7.93 24.96
CA VAL A 3 -23.26 8.91 23.95
C VAL A 3 -23.24 8.28 22.55
N THR A 4 -22.22 7.48 22.27
CA THR A 4 -22.03 6.74 21.01
C THR A 4 -23.15 5.71 20.75
N ASP A 5 -23.72 5.08 21.80
CA ASP A 5 -24.84 4.15 21.64
C ASP A 5 -26.13 4.83 21.22
N HIS A 6 -26.41 6.01 21.76
CA HIS A 6 -27.58 6.83 21.36
C HIS A 6 -27.44 7.33 19.93
N GLN A 7 -26.25 7.77 19.54
CA GLN A 7 -26.00 8.27 18.20
C GLN A 7 -26.18 7.15 17.16
N HIS A 8 -25.55 6.00 17.35
CA HIS A 8 -25.68 4.84 16.45
C HIS A 8 -27.14 4.41 16.26
N ARG A 9 -27.90 4.29 17.37
CA ARG A 9 -29.34 3.93 17.29
C ARG A 9 -30.16 4.95 16.51
N ASN A 10 -29.89 6.24 16.70
CA ASN A 10 -30.58 7.30 15.97
C ASN A 10 -30.29 7.23 14.48
N GLU A 11 -29.02 7.02 14.09
CA GLU A 11 -28.62 6.85 12.69
C GLU A 11 -29.34 5.64 12.03
N VAL A 12 -29.37 4.49 12.73
CA VAL A 12 -30.08 3.29 12.25
C VAL A 12 -31.60 3.54 12.16
N SER A 13 -32.22 4.18 13.18
CA SER A 13 -33.67 4.43 13.19
C SER A 13 -34.13 5.38 12.09
N ARG A 14 -33.25 6.31 11.66
CA ARG A 14 -33.49 7.25 10.56
C ARG A 14 -33.14 6.67 9.18
N GLY A 15 -32.64 5.44 9.11
CA GLY A 15 -32.16 4.84 7.84
C GLY A 15 -30.85 5.44 7.32
N GLU A 16 -30.15 6.22 8.14
CA GLU A 16 -28.86 6.84 7.80
C GLU A 16 -27.70 5.84 7.87
N ARG A 17 -27.92 4.68 8.53
CA ARG A 17 -26.93 3.61 8.69
C ARG A 17 -27.56 2.23 8.70
N PHE A 18 -26.92 1.29 8.02
CA PHE A 18 -27.28 -0.12 8.06
C PHE A 18 -26.70 -0.81 9.31
N GLU A 19 -27.44 -1.74 9.90
CA GLU A 19 -27.11 -2.43 11.15
C GLU A 19 -26.32 -3.73 10.88
N PHE A 20 -25.03 -3.59 10.53
CA PHE A 20 -24.15 -4.70 10.19
C PHE A 20 -23.95 -5.71 11.33
N GLY A 21 -23.90 -5.24 12.55
CA GLY A 21 -23.56 -6.07 13.71
C GLY A 21 -24.53 -7.24 13.97
N LYS A 22 -25.79 -7.14 13.53
CA LYS A 22 -26.73 -8.27 13.61
C LYS A 22 -26.31 -9.45 12.73
N ASN A 23 -25.69 -9.18 11.59
CA ASN A 23 -25.21 -10.21 10.70
C ASN A 23 -23.95 -10.88 11.25
N TRP A 24 -23.07 -10.12 11.87
CA TRP A 24 -21.89 -10.65 12.54
C TRP A 24 -22.25 -11.61 13.70
N SER A 25 -23.30 -11.34 14.46
CA SER A 25 -23.80 -12.24 15.49
C SER A 25 -24.26 -13.59 14.93
N ARG A 26 -24.82 -13.61 13.71
CA ARG A 26 -25.19 -14.86 13.02
C ARG A 26 -23.96 -15.58 12.49
N PHE A 27 -23.00 -14.84 11.93
CA PHE A 27 -21.73 -15.38 11.46
C PHE A 27 -20.97 -16.14 12.56
N LEU A 28 -20.92 -15.60 13.78
CA LEU A 28 -20.25 -16.27 14.91
C LEU A 28 -20.84 -17.65 15.27
N ARG A 29 -22.09 -17.95 14.87
CA ARG A 29 -22.70 -19.27 15.10
C ARG A 29 -22.21 -20.33 14.13
N VAL A 30 -21.73 -19.90 12.96
CA VAL A 30 -21.26 -20.79 11.89
C VAL A 30 -19.74 -20.73 11.69
N LEU A 31 -19.04 -19.97 12.53
CA LEU A 31 -17.59 -19.90 12.52
C LEU A 31 -17.00 -21.24 12.96
N ASN A 32 -16.09 -21.78 12.17
CA ASN A 32 -15.35 -23.02 12.43
C ASN A 32 -13.85 -22.82 12.16
N ASN A 33 -13.04 -23.83 12.45
CA ASN A 33 -11.60 -23.77 12.27
C ASN A 33 -11.19 -23.55 10.82
N ASP A 34 -11.86 -24.19 9.86
CA ASP A 34 -11.52 -24.04 8.42
C ASP A 34 -11.61 -22.56 7.97
N ARG A 35 -12.63 -21.84 8.45
CA ARG A 35 -12.82 -20.41 8.15
C ARG A 35 -11.76 -19.53 8.82
N ILE A 36 -11.34 -19.90 10.02
CA ILE A 36 -10.26 -19.19 10.72
C ILE A 36 -8.95 -19.40 9.98
N GLU A 37 -8.65 -20.63 9.53
CA GLU A 37 -7.45 -20.95 8.76
C GLU A 37 -7.42 -20.24 7.39
N LEU A 38 -8.56 -20.19 6.70
CA LEU A 38 -8.68 -19.42 5.44
C LEU A 38 -8.45 -17.93 5.67
N ALA A 39 -8.98 -17.36 6.73
CA ALA A 39 -8.75 -15.95 7.08
C ALA A 39 -7.29 -15.72 7.49
N GLU A 40 -6.65 -16.68 8.18
CA GLU A 40 -5.23 -16.61 8.53
C GLU A 40 -4.35 -16.59 7.28
N GLN A 41 -4.58 -17.52 6.34
CA GLN A 41 -3.85 -17.52 5.09
C GLN A 41 -4.07 -16.23 4.29
N SER A 42 -5.32 -15.75 4.23
CA SER A 42 -5.64 -14.48 3.55
C SER A 42 -4.91 -13.29 4.15
N LEU A 43 -4.78 -13.22 5.48
CA LEU A 43 -4.06 -12.13 6.14
C LEU A 43 -2.55 -12.22 5.90
N LYS A 44 -1.98 -13.44 5.96
CA LYS A 44 -0.56 -13.69 5.63
C LYS A 44 -0.23 -13.25 4.21
N ASP A 45 -1.04 -13.65 3.24
CA ASP A 45 -0.86 -13.30 1.82
C ASP A 45 -0.94 -11.79 1.63
N GLN A 46 -1.94 -11.14 2.23
CA GLN A 46 -2.20 -9.70 2.09
C GLN A 46 -1.09 -8.85 2.73
N LEU A 47 -0.53 -9.31 3.84
CA LEU A 47 0.58 -8.65 4.52
C LEU A 47 1.96 -9.13 4.03
N ASN A 48 2.03 -10.22 3.28
CA ASN A 48 3.27 -10.90 2.89
C ASN A 48 4.15 -11.19 4.12
N VAL A 49 3.60 -11.94 5.08
CA VAL A 49 4.26 -12.32 6.34
C VAL A 49 3.93 -13.77 6.72
N GLU A 50 4.82 -14.40 7.47
CA GLU A 50 4.55 -15.72 8.04
C GLU A 50 3.88 -15.67 9.43
N ASN A 51 4.21 -14.65 10.22
CA ASN A 51 3.65 -14.38 11.54
C ASN A 51 3.64 -12.88 11.86
N LEU A 52 3.07 -12.52 13.00
CA LEU A 52 3.00 -11.14 13.51
C LEU A 52 3.59 -11.04 14.94
N GLU A 53 4.54 -11.90 15.30
CA GLU A 53 5.20 -11.86 16.60
C GLU A 53 5.86 -10.50 16.85
N GLY A 54 5.61 -9.93 18.03
CA GLY A 54 6.14 -8.63 18.43
C GLY A 54 5.55 -7.43 17.68
N LYS A 55 4.52 -7.63 16.85
CA LYS A 55 3.84 -6.55 16.11
C LYS A 55 2.59 -6.08 16.84
N ASN A 56 2.33 -4.78 16.78
CA ASN A 56 1.08 -4.17 17.20
C ASN A 56 0.12 -4.07 16.01
N PHE A 57 -1.05 -4.66 16.16
CA PHE A 57 -2.09 -4.73 15.13
C PHE A 57 -3.32 -3.95 15.57
N LEU A 58 -3.80 -3.03 14.76
CA LEU A 58 -5.03 -2.28 14.97
C LEU A 58 -6.10 -2.76 13.99
N ASP A 59 -7.25 -3.18 14.51
CA ASP A 59 -8.42 -3.55 13.71
C ASP A 59 -9.52 -2.50 13.85
N ILE A 60 -9.72 -1.71 12.81
CA ILE A 60 -10.68 -0.61 12.76
C ILE A 60 -11.98 -1.09 12.13
N GLY A 61 -13.06 -1.08 12.93
CA GLY A 61 -14.34 -1.65 12.51
C GLY A 61 -14.28 -3.17 12.49
N SER A 62 -13.90 -3.77 13.61
CA SER A 62 -13.58 -5.19 13.74
C SER A 62 -14.71 -6.17 13.40
N GLY A 63 -15.95 -5.71 13.35
CA GLY A 63 -17.12 -6.48 12.92
C GLY A 63 -17.32 -7.77 13.74
N SER A 64 -17.04 -8.92 13.11
CA SER A 64 -17.09 -10.22 13.82
C SER A 64 -15.89 -10.47 14.73
N GLY A 65 -14.79 -9.73 14.58
CA GLY A 65 -13.52 -9.95 15.27
C GLY A 65 -12.64 -11.03 14.62
N LEU A 66 -12.99 -11.56 13.46
CA LEU A 66 -12.26 -12.67 12.83
C LEU A 66 -10.81 -12.31 12.51
N PHE A 67 -10.55 -11.15 11.93
CA PHE A 67 -9.19 -10.73 11.59
C PHE A 67 -8.38 -10.30 12.83
N SER A 68 -9.04 -9.77 13.85
CA SER A 68 -8.43 -9.58 15.18
C SER A 68 -7.98 -10.91 15.79
N LEU A 69 -8.84 -11.95 15.75
CA LEU A 69 -8.52 -13.30 16.21
C LEU A 69 -7.32 -13.87 15.46
N VAL A 70 -7.33 -13.76 14.14
CA VAL A 70 -6.26 -14.24 13.27
C VAL A 70 -4.94 -13.52 13.56
N ALA A 71 -4.96 -12.20 13.66
CA ALA A 71 -3.76 -11.44 14.00
C ALA A 71 -3.19 -11.85 15.37
N ARG A 72 -4.07 -12.10 16.35
CA ARG A 72 -3.66 -12.59 17.68
C ARG A 72 -3.07 -14.00 17.62
N ARG A 73 -3.63 -14.92 16.84
CA ARG A 73 -3.09 -16.27 16.59
C ARG A 73 -1.70 -16.22 15.94
N LEU A 74 -1.47 -15.25 15.08
CA LEU A 74 -0.17 -15.02 14.45
C LEU A 74 0.86 -14.34 15.37
N GLY A 75 0.51 -14.06 16.65
CA GLY A 75 1.43 -13.54 17.66
C GLY A 75 1.35 -12.04 17.91
N ALA A 76 0.47 -11.29 17.21
CA ALA A 76 0.35 -9.85 17.39
C ALA A 76 -0.21 -9.46 18.77
N THR A 77 0.18 -8.29 19.25
CA THR A 77 -0.61 -7.54 20.24
C THR A 77 -1.72 -6.80 19.48
N VAL A 78 -2.98 -7.10 19.80
CA VAL A 78 -4.13 -6.64 19.03
C VAL A 78 -4.93 -5.59 19.79
N PHE A 79 -5.26 -4.51 19.11
CA PHE A 79 -6.25 -3.53 19.53
C PHE A 79 -7.37 -3.49 18.50
N SER A 80 -8.61 -3.71 18.94
CA SER A 80 -9.78 -3.75 18.09
C SER A 80 -10.80 -2.73 18.55
N PHE A 81 -11.40 -1.99 17.63
CA PHE A 81 -12.57 -1.17 17.97
C PHE A 81 -13.63 -1.23 16.90
N ASP A 82 -14.88 -0.99 17.34
CA ASP A 82 -16.01 -0.87 16.42
C ASP A 82 -17.00 0.20 16.92
N TYR A 83 -17.63 0.87 15.97
CA TYR A 83 -18.67 1.86 16.24
C TYR A 83 -20.03 1.21 16.56
N ASP A 84 -20.35 0.07 15.90
CA ASP A 84 -21.58 -0.69 16.11
C ASP A 84 -21.49 -1.52 17.42
N PRO A 85 -22.45 -1.33 18.39
CA PRO A 85 -22.45 -2.07 19.64
C PRO A 85 -22.54 -3.58 19.47
N HIS A 86 -23.23 -4.06 18.44
CA HIS A 86 -23.37 -5.49 18.18
C HIS A 86 -22.06 -6.06 17.61
N SER A 87 -21.38 -5.36 16.70
CA SER A 87 -20.05 -5.72 16.18
C SER A 87 -19.02 -5.79 17.32
N PHE A 88 -18.98 -4.75 18.17
CA PHE A 88 -18.14 -4.73 19.35
C PHE A 88 -18.39 -5.97 20.25
N SER A 89 -19.66 -6.28 20.52
CA SER A 89 -20.03 -7.47 21.34
C SER A 89 -19.59 -8.78 20.66
N CYS A 90 -19.63 -8.86 19.33
CA CYS A 90 -19.15 -10.02 18.58
C CYS A 90 -17.64 -10.21 18.76
N THR A 91 -16.86 -9.14 18.63
CA THR A 91 -15.40 -9.19 18.81
C THR A 91 -15.04 -9.56 20.26
N GLN A 92 -15.74 -9.00 21.25
CA GLN A 92 -15.56 -9.39 22.66
C GLN A 92 -15.86 -10.88 22.89
N GLU A 93 -16.95 -11.41 22.32
CA GLU A 93 -17.31 -12.81 22.44
C GLU A 93 -16.27 -13.70 21.79
N LEU A 94 -15.72 -13.32 20.63
CA LEU A 94 -14.68 -14.08 19.95
C LEU A 94 -13.39 -14.12 20.77
N ARG A 95 -12.98 -12.96 21.33
CA ARG A 95 -11.87 -12.90 22.29
C ARG A 95 -12.11 -13.82 23.49
N ARG A 96 -13.31 -13.81 24.09
CA ARG A 96 -13.66 -14.66 25.22
C ARG A 96 -13.56 -16.17 24.90
N ARG A 97 -13.92 -16.58 23.68
CA ARG A 97 -13.86 -17.98 23.22
C ARG A 97 -12.44 -18.50 23.04
N TYR A 98 -11.57 -17.70 22.42
CA TYR A 98 -10.27 -18.16 21.95
C TYR A 98 -9.09 -17.65 22.79
N PHE A 99 -9.21 -16.48 23.38
CA PHE A 99 -8.19 -15.82 24.19
C PHE A 99 -8.79 -15.18 25.46
N PRO A 100 -9.37 -15.98 26.36
CA PRO A 100 -9.99 -15.47 27.58
C PRO A 100 -8.94 -14.76 28.45
N ASN A 101 -9.24 -13.50 28.84
CA ASN A 101 -8.39 -12.68 29.70
C ASN A 101 -6.97 -12.40 29.17
N ASP A 102 -6.73 -12.58 27.88
CA ASP A 102 -5.44 -12.27 27.27
C ASP A 102 -5.18 -10.75 27.29
N PRO A 103 -4.12 -10.27 27.96
CA PRO A 103 -3.78 -8.83 27.97
C PRO A 103 -3.29 -8.32 26.64
N ALA A 104 -2.89 -9.19 25.72
CA ALA A 104 -2.41 -8.82 24.39
C ALA A 104 -3.54 -8.63 23.36
N TRP A 105 -4.80 -8.68 23.77
CA TRP A 105 -5.94 -8.33 22.91
C TRP A 105 -6.92 -7.41 23.64
N THR A 106 -6.93 -6.14 23.25
CA THR A 106 -7.87 -5.11 23.74
C THR A 106 -9.02 -4.93 22.76
N VAL A 107 -10.25 -4.82 23.26
CA VAL A 107 -11.45 -4.56 22.46
C VAL A 107 -12.20 -3.39 23.06
N GLU A 108 -12.44 -2.33 22.28
CA GLU A 108 -13.10 -1.12 22.72
C GLU A 108 -14.26 -0.66 21.80
N ARG A 109 -15.09 0.22 22.32
CA ARG A 109 -16.04 1.00 21.52
C ARG A 109 -15.36 2.26 21.03
N GLY A 110 -15.38 2.51 19.72
CA GLY A 110 -14.75 3.70 19.15
C GLY A 110 -15.23 4.02 17.75
N SER A 111 -14.95 5.23 17.30
CA SER A 111 -15.26 5.69 15.96
C SER A 111 -13.99 6.14 15.25
N VAL A 112 -13.82 5.72 14.00
CA VAL A 112 -12.73 6.19 13.15
C VAL A 112 -12.87 7.68 12.78
N LEU A 113 -14.03 8.27 13.00
CA LEU A 113 -14.29 9.70 12.82
C LEU A 113 -13.96 10.54 14.06
N ASP A 114 -13.69 9.90 15.21
CA ASP A 114 -13.32 10.60 16.45
C ASP A 114 -11.80 10.74 16.55
N ALA A 115 -11.27 11.83 16.00
CA ALA A 115 -9.84 12.12 16.02
C ALA A 115 -9.25 12.23 17.45
N ALA A 116 -10.06 12.70 18.43
CA ALA A 116 -9.63 12.80 19.83
C ALA A 116 -9.49 11.40 20.47
N TYR A 117 -10.34 10.45 20.11
CA TYR A 117 -10.20 9.05 20.50
C TYR A 117 -8.96 8.42 19.86
N LEU A 118 -8.82 8.57 18.54
CA LEU A 118 -7.73 7.96 17.78
C LEU A 118 -6.35 8.47 18.22
N SER A 119 -6.22 9.75 18.56
CA SER A 119 -4.94 10.32 19.01
C SER A 119 -4.38 9.67 20.28
N LYS A 120 -5.20 8.98 21.07
CA LYS A 120 -4.81 8.28 22.30
C LYS A 120 -4.25 6.89 22.03
N LEU A 121 -4.50 6.32 20.84
CA LEU A 121 -4.14 4.95 20.51
C LEU A 121 -2.66 4.79 20.13
N GLY A 122 -2.02 5.88 19.67
CA GLY A 122 -0.66 5.82 19.15
C GLY A 122 -0.56 5.20 17.75
N ALA A 123 0.60 4.66 17.41
CA ALA A 123 0.87 4.11 16.08
C ALA A 123 1.19 2.61 16.12
N PHE A 124 0.75 1.89 15.09
CA PHE A 124 0.77 0.43 14.98
C PHE A 124 1.65 -0.04 13.81
N ASP A 125 2.15 -1.27 13.89
CA ASP A 125 2.88 -1.92 12.80
C ASP A 125 1.95 -2.28 11.65
N VAL A 126 0.72 -2.67 11.98
CA VAL A 126 -0.34 -2.98 11.01
C VAL A 126 -1.62 -2.28 11.44
N VAL A 127 -2.20 -1.52 10.54
CA VAL A 127 -3.56 -0.96 10.66
C VAL A 127 -4.43 -1.64 9.61
N TYR A 128 -5.48 -2.30 10.07
CA TYR A 128 -6.40 -3.07 9.23
C TYR A 128 -7.80 -2.48 9.31
N SER A 129 -8.43 -2.23 8.17
CA SER A 129 -9.82 -1.75 8.09
C SER A 129 -10.48 -2.23 6.81
N TRP A 130 -11.02 -3.43 6.85
CA TRP A 130 -11.58 -4.08 5.68
C TRP A 130 -13.09 -3.88 5.58
N GLY A 131 -13.55 -3.14 4.55
CA GLY A 131 -14.98 -2.96 4.30
C GLY A 131 -15.68 -2.01 5.28
N VAL A 132 -14.99 -1.01 5.83
CA VAL A 132 -15.50 -0.15 6.93
C VAL A 132 -15.53 1.32 6.56
N LEU A 133 -14.42 1.87 6.08
CA LEU A 133 -14.21 3.32 5.95
C LEU A 133 -15.21 3.97 4.98
N HIS A 134 -15.64 3.24 3.97
CA HIS A 134 -16.65 3.67 2.99
C HIS A 134 -18.10 3.54 3.47
N HIS A 135 -18.31 3.10 4.71
CA HIS A 135 -19.61 3.06 5.39
C HIS A 135 -19.73 4.11 6.51
N THR A 136 -18.79 5.03 6.59
CA THR A 136 -18.79 6.07 7.63
C THR A 136 -19.69 7.26 7.32
N GLY A 137 -20.02 7.48 6.05
CA GLY A 137 -20.66 8.70 5.56
C GLY A 137 -19.71 9.90 5.45
N GLN A 138 -18.43 9.68 5.81
CA GLN A 138 -17.32 10.62 5.74
C GLN A 138 -16.04 9.86 5.40
N MET A 139 -16.03 9.14 4.26
CA MET A 139 -14.93 8.24 3.88
C MET A 139 -13.58 8.94 3.84
N TRP A 140 -13.49 10.11 3.19
CA TRP A 140 -12.21 10.82 3.06
C TRP A 140 -11.66 11.31 4.41
N PRO A 141 -12.46 11.91 5.32
CA PRO A 141 -12.04 12.14 6.69
C PRO A 141 -11.63 10.87 7.44
N ALA A 142 -12.34 9.75 7.25
CA ALA A 142 -11.96 8.48 7.87
C ALA A 142 -10.61 7.97 7.33
N LEU A 143 -10.39 8.05 6.01
CA LEU A 143 -9.12 7.71 5.38
C LEU A 143 -7.96 8.61 5.87
N GLU A 144 -8.22 9.90 6.10
CA GLU A 144 -7.24 10.83 6.69
C GLU A 144 -6.89 10.44 8.12
N ASN A 145 -7.89 10.15 8.94
CA ASN A 145 -7.73 9.84 10.35
C ASN A 145 -6.93 8.55 10.61
N VAL A 146 -6.87 7.62 9.66
CA VAL A 146 -6.09 6.38 9.83
C VAL A 146 -4.61 6.56 9.51
N LYS A 147 -4.22 7.58 8.76
CA LYS A 147 -2.81 7.82 8.38
C LYS A 147 -1.85 7.89 9.58
N PRO A 148 -2.10 8.70 10.62
CA PRO A 148 -1.20 8.81 11.76
C PRO A 148 -1.09 7.53 12.59
N LEU A 149 -2.10 6.64 12.52
CA LEU A 149 -2.11 5.38 13.26
C LEU A 149 -1.15 4.33 12.70
N VAL A 150 -0.68 4.50 11.47
CA VAL A 150 0.32 3.62 10.85
C VAL A 150 1.70 4.15 11.19
N ARG A 151 2.55 3.37 11.86
CA ARG A 151 3.95 3.78 12.11
C ARG A 151 4.77 3.83 10.82
N MET A 152 5.90 4.50 10.87
CA MET A 152 6.86 4.46 9.75
C MET A 152 7.35 3.02 9.55
N GLY A 153 7.33 2.56 8.30
CA GLY A 153 7.59 1.15 7.94
C GLY A 153 6.42 0.20 8.25
N GLY A 154 5.31 0.72 8.78
CA GLY A 154 4.11 -0.04 9.06
C GLY A 154 3.23 -0.20 7.80
N LYS A 155 2.25 -1.09 7.91
CA LYS A 155 1.33 -1.42 6.81
C LYS A 155 -0.09 -0.97 7.13
N LEU A 156 -0.76 -0.41 6.13
CA LEU A 156 -2.19 -0.11 6.13
C LEU A 156 -2.88 -1.04 5.15
N VAL A 157 -3.86 -1.80 5.64
CA VAL A 157 -4.71 -2.66 4.81
C VAL A 157 -6.12 -2.13 4.85
N ILE A 158 -6.65 -1.74 3.70
CA ILE A 158 -8.03 -1.25 3.57
C ILE A 158 -8.74 -1.91 2.40
N ALA A 159 -10.06 -2.04 2.51
CA ALA A 159 -10.91 -2.43 1.41
C ALA A 159 -11.98 -1.37 1.20
N ILE A 160 -12.04 -0.82 -0.02
CA ILE A 160 -12.92 0.30 -0.39
C ILE A 160 -13.73 -0.08 -1.61
N TYR A 161 -15.03 0.25 -1.61
CA TYR A 161 -15.89 0.00 -2.77
C TYR A 161 -15.36 0.68 -4.02
N ASN A 162 -15.36 -0.11 -5.09
CA ASN A 162 -14.94 0.32 -6.41
C ASN A 162 -15.95 1.31 -7.01
N ASP A 163 -15.46 2.39 -7.63
CA ASP A 163 -16.29 3.31 -8.40
C ASP A 163 -16.33 2.89 -9.89
N GLN A 164 -17.51 2.53 -10.37
CA GLN A 164 -17.81 2.15 -11.75
C GLN A 164 -18.74 3.16 -12.45
N GLY A 165 -18.77 4.40 -11.96
CA GLY A 165 -19.64 5.46 -12.50
C GLY A 165 -21.12 5.11 -12.38
N GLY A 166 -21.89 5.22 -13.47
CA GLY A 166 -23.35 5.06 -13.45
C GLY A 166 -23.88 3.74 -12.85
N VAL A 167 -23.10 2.65 -12.93
CA VAL A 167 -23.45 1.39 -12.23
C VAL A 167 -23.44 1.59 -10.73
N THR A 168 -22.45 2.27 -10.24
CA THR A 168 -22.26 2.56 -8.81
C THR A 168 -23.29 3.57 -8.32
N ASP A 169 -23.65 4.57 -9.15
CA ASP A 169 -24.73 5.53 -8.84
C ASP A 169 -26.07 4.82 -8.66
N ARG A 170 -26.42 3.91 -9.55
CA ARG A 170 -27.64 3.07 -9.43
C ARG A 170 -27.63 2.29 -8.10
N TRP A 171 -26.50 1.71 -7.70
CA TRP A 171 -26.41 0.98 -6.44
C TRP A 171 -26.53 1.91 -5.23
N ALA A 172 -25.99 3.12 -5.30
CA ALA A 172 -26.17 4.13 -4.24
C ALA A 172 -27.66 4.46 -4.02
N GLU A 173 -28.41 4.67 -5.11
CA GLU A 173 -29.87 4.91 -5.05
C GLU A 173 -30.63 3.71 -4.47
N ILE A 174 -30.29 2.47 -4.89
CA ILE A 174 -30.91 1.25 -4.37
C ILE A 174 -30.72 1.14 -2.86
N LYS A 175 -29.49 1.34 -2.38
CA LYS A 175 -29.12 1.27 -0.96
C LYS A 175 -29.84 2.35 -0.14
N GLN A 176 -29.84 3.58 -0.60
CA GLN A 176 -30.55 4.69 0.05
C GLN A 176 -32.05 4.39 0.16
N ARG A 177 -32.66 3.95 -0.94
CA ARG A 177 -34.10 3.62 -0.97
C ARG A 177 -34.45 2.46 -0.04
N TYR A 178 -33.64 1.41 -0.02
CA TYR A 178 -33.83 0.28 0.88
C TYR A 178 -33.86 0.71 2.35
N ASN A 179 -32.89 1.54 2.79
CA ASN A 179 -32.78 1.99 4.17
C ASN A 179 -33.86 3.02 4.57
N ALA A 180 -34.43 3.74 3.62
CA ALA A 180 -35.54 4.66 3.86
C ALA A 180 -36.91 3.97 3.99
N LEU A 181 -37.05 2.70 3.57
CA LEU A 181 -38.31 1.97 3.60
C LEU A 181 -38.58 1.32 4.96
N PRO A 182 -39.85 1.27 5.43
CA PRO A 182 -40.23 0.40 6.55
C PRO A 182 -39.87 -1.08 6.28
N LYS A 183 -39.45 -1.81 7.33
CA LYS A 183 -38.92 -3.18 7.21
C LYS A 183 -39.67 -4.13 6.27
N PRO A 184 -41.04 -4.25 6.32
CA PRO A 184 -41.75 -5.13 5.39
C PRO A 184 -41.57 -4.73 3.93
N LEU A 185 -41.65 -3.43 3.64
CA LEU A 185 -41.47 -2.88 2.30
C LEU A 185 -40.01 -2.97 1.82
N ALA A 186 -39.05 -2.76 2.71
CA ALA A 186 -37.63 -2.96 2.43
C ALA A 186 -37.34 -4.40 2.00
N THR A 187 -37.93 -5.39 2.69
CA THR A 187 -37.77 -6.81 2.32
C THR A 187 -38.34 -7.10 0.93
N LEU A 188 -39.55 -6.61 0.62
CA LEU A 188 -40.15 -6.76 -0.72
C LEU A 188 -39.33 -6.07 -1.80
N TYR A 189 -38.79 -4.89 -1.49
CA TYR A 189 -37.89 -4.14 -2.38
C TYR A 189 -36.60 -4.93 -2.66
N ALA A 190 -35.96 -5.48 -1.61
CA ALA A 190 -34.78 -6.31 -1.75
C ALA A 190 -35.06 -7.56 -2.60
N MET A 191 -36.18 -8.25 -2.37
CA MET A 191 -36.58 -9.40 -3.19
C MET A 191 -36.70 -9.05 -4.68
N LYS A 192 -37.29 -7.87 -4.99
CA LYS A 192 -37.41 -7.39 -6.37
C LYS A 192 -36.02 -7.16 -7.00
N ILE A 193 -35.11 -6.52 -6.26
CA ILE A 193 -33.74 -6.28 -6.76
C ILE A 193 -33.00 -7.59 -6.97
N ILE A 194 -33.04 -8.50 -5.99
CA ILE A 194 -32.39 -9.81 -6.08
C ILE A 194 -32.94 -10.59 -7.28
N ALA A 195 -34.25 -10.62 -7.45
CA ALA A 195 -34.86 -11.32 -8.59
C ALA A 195 -34.42 -10.75 -9.95
N HIS A 196 -34.24 -9.42 -10.03
CA HIS A 196 -33.75 -8.77 -11.23
C HIS A 196 -32.30 -9.16 -11.53
N GLU A 197 -31.39 -9.03 -10.54
CA GLU A 197 -29.97 -9.32 -10.69
C GLU A 197 -29.71 -10.82 -10.95
N GLU A 198 -30.43 -11.71 -10.25
CA GLU A 198 -30.33 -13.15 -10.46
C GLU A 198 -30.86 -13.59 -11.83
N ARG A 199 -31.89 -12.89 -12.38
CA ARG A 199 -32.35 -13.11 -13.77
C ARG A 199 -31.26 -12.75 -14.78
N LEU A 200 -30.53 -11.67 -14.55
CA LEU A 200 -29.39 -11.28 -15.39
C LEU A 200 -28.25 -12.31 -15.27
N ALA A 201 -27.93 -12.75 -14.05
CA ALA A 201 -26.96 -13.81 -13.81
C ALA A 201 -27.36 -15.12 -14.52
N LEU A 202 -28.61 -15.55 -14.43
CA LEU A 202 -29.13 -16.76 -15.10
C LEU A 202 -28.93 -16.68 -16.62
N ASN A 203 -29.13 -15.51 -17.22
CA ASN A 203 -28.86 -15.32 -18.64
C ASN A 203 -27.35 -15.49 -18.98
N GLY A 204 -26.45 -15.06 -18.10
CA GLY A 204 -25.00 -15.30 -18.24
C GLY A 204 -24.63 -16.78 -18.17
N PHE A 205 -25.33 -17.58 -17.36
CA PHE A 205 -25.09 -19.02 -17.22
C PHE A 205 -25.56 -19.86 -18.41
N LYS A 206 -26.36 -19.32 -19.34
CA LYS A 206 -26.88 -20.10 -20.52
C LYS A 206 -25.77 -20.79 -21.32
N ASN A 207 -24.60 -20.16 -21.38
CA ASN A 207 -23.43 -20.69 -22.10
C ASN A 207 -22.48 -21.50 -21.21
N HIS A 208 -22.75 -21.63 -19.88
CA HIS A 208 -21.86 -22.22 -18.88
C HIS A 208 -22.61 -23.14 -17.92
N GLY A 209 -23.40 -24.06 -18.42
CA GLY A 209 -24.12 -25.07 -17.63
C GLY A 209 -25.57 -24.70 -17.24
N GLY A 210 -26.07 -23.55 -17.70
CA GLY A 210 -27.49 -23.19 -17.61
C GLY A 210 -28.05 -23.10 -16.19
N PHE A 211 -29.32 -23.51 -16.04
CA PHE A 211 -30.05 -23.46 -14.77
C PHE A 211 -29.38 -24.29 -13.66
N ALA A 212 -28.75 -25.42 -13.98
CA ALA A 212 -28.09 -26.27 -13.00
C ALA A 212 -26.86 -25.54 -12.37
N ALA A 213 -26.05 -24.84 -13.18
CA ALA A 213 -24.95 -24.06 -12.69
C ALA A 213 -25.41 -22.86 -11.81
N TRP A 214 -26.54 -22.25 -12.18
CA TRP A 214 -27.14 -21.20 -11.35
C TRP A 214 -27.62 -21.75 -10.00
N VAL A 215 -28.33 -22.89 -9.96
CA VAL A 215 -28.73 -23.54 -8.69
C VAL A 215 -27.52 -23.87 -7.88
N LYS A 216 -26.47 -24.44 -8.47
CA LYS A 216 -25.19 -24.72 -7.78
C LYS A 216 -24.58 -23.48 -7.18
N SER A 217 -24.65 -22.31 -7.84
CA SER A 217 -24.16 -21.04 -7.31
C SER A 217 -24.88 -20.58 -6.02
N TRP A 218 -26.08 -21.11 -5.74
CA TRP A 218 -26.80 -20.86 -4.49
C TRP A 218 -26.47 -21.89 -3.41
N THR A 219 -26.38 -23.17 -3.77
CA THR A 219 -26.14 -24.26 -2.81
C THR A 219 -24.69 -24.33 -2.32
N ASP A 220 -23.74 -24.03 -3.19
CA ASP A 220 -22.31 -24.10 -2.90
C ASP A 220 -21.70 -22.75 -2.49
N TYR A 221 -22.48 -21.68 -2.52
CA TYR A 221 -22.01 -20.32 -2.23
C TYR A 221 -21.22 -20.21 -0.93
N GLY A 222 -21.71 -20.83 0.12
CA GLY A 222 -21.04 -20.83 1.44
C GLY A 222 -19.77 -21.66 1.51
N LYS A 223 -19.51 -22.55 0.55
CA LYS A 223 -18.30 -23.39 0.49
C LYS A 223 -17.15 -22.66 -0.21
N ASP A 224 -17.50 -21.85 -1.22
CA ASP A 224 -16.52 -21.18 -2.10
C ASP A 224 -16.19 -19.76 -1.64
N THR A 225 -16.96 -19.16 -0.73
CA THR A 225 -16.72 -17.80 -0.26
C THR A 225 -15.82 -17.77 0.97
N LYS A 226 -14.74 -17.02 0.91
CA LYS A 226 -13.81 -16.77 2.03
C LYS A 226 -14.50 -16.25 3.31
N ARG A 227 -15.75 -15.76 3.21
CA ARG A 227 -16.55 -15.22 4.32
C ARG A 227 -17.52 -16.21 4.93
N GLY A 228 -17.84 -17.31 4.24
CA GLY A 228 -18.74 -18.35 4.71
C GLY A 228 -20.20 -17.93 4.96
N MET A 229 -20.62 -16.80 4.43
CA MET A 229 -22.02 -16.37 4.47
C MET A 229 -22.85 -17.09 3.40
N ASN A 230 -24.17 -17.17 3.56
CA ASN A 230 -25.03 -17.65 2.50
C ASN A 230 -25.39 -16.51 1.53
N LYS A 231 -25.71 -16.85 0.29
CA LYS A 231 -25.97 -15.89 -0.79
C LYS A 231 -27.08 -14.88 -0.47
N TRP A 232 -28.12 -15.30 0.26
CA TRP A 232 -29.21 -14.40 0.66
C TRP A 232 -28.73 -13.31 1.62
N HIS A 233 -27.92 -13.67 2.63
CA HIS A 233 -27.40 -12.69 3.57
C HIS A 233 -26.42 -11.73 2.90
N ASP A 234 -25.58 -12.23 1.99
CA ASP A 234 -24.70 -11.38 1.20
C ASP A 234 -25.47 -10.38 0.33
N TRP A 235 -26.60 -10.80 -0.27
CA TRP A 235 -27.47 -9.89 -1.00
C TRP A 235 -28.07 -8.81 -0.10
N ILE A 236 -28.54 -9.17 1.10
CA ILE A 236 -29.12 -8.20 2.03
C ILE A 236 -28.06 -7.22 2.54
N ASP A 237 -26.84 -7.69 2.83
CA ASP A 237 -25.71 -6.84 3.20
C ASP A 237 -25.31 -5.90 2.06
N TRP A 238 -25.29 -6.43 0.85
CA TRP A 238 -24.99 -5.63 -0.33
C TRP A 238 -26.05 -4.55 -0.56
N ILE A 239 -27.32 -4.91 -0.55
CA ILE A 239 -28.43 -3.95 -0.77
C ILE A 239 -28.57 -2.99 0.40
N GLY A 240 -28.35 -3.45 1.64
CA GLY A 240 -28.52 -2.65 2.85
C GLY A 240 -27.34 -1.73 3.16
N GLY A 241 -26.14 -2.06 2.73
CA GLY A 241 -24.91 -1.38 3.12
C GLY A 241 -24.92 0.13 2.82
N HIS A 242 -25.33 0.91 3.82
CA HIS A 242 -25.41 2.37 3.77
C HIS A 242 -24.84 2.97 5.08
N PRO A 243 -24.11 4.10 5.06
CA PRO A 243 -23.71 4.92 3.91
C PRO A 243 -22.90 4.13 2.89
N TYR A 244 -22.93 4.54 1.63
CA TYR A 244 -22.23 3.87 0.54
C TYR A 244 -21.36 4.88 -0.21
N GLU A 245 -20.09 4.86 0.13
CA GLU A 245 -19.08 5.70 -0.49
C GLU A 245 -18.11 4.83 -1.29
N ARG A 246 -17.43 5.40 -2.23
CA ARG A 246 -16.64 4.68 -3.21
C ARG A 246 -15.47 5.52 -3.70
N ALA A 247 -14.45 4.84 -4.22
CA ALA A 247 -13.31 5.49 -4.86
C ALA A 247 -12.73 4.61 -5.95
N THR A 248 -12.10 5.23 -6.94
CA THR A 248 -11.27 4.50 -7.91
C THR A 248 -9.94 4.11 -7.26
N ILE A 249 -9.23 3.14 -7.86
CA ILE A 249 -7.90 2.72 -7.41
C ILE A 249 -6.96 3.92 -7.38
N GLU A 250 -7.00 4.74 -8.44
CA GLU A 250 -6.13 5.90 -8.57
C GLU A 250 -6.38 6.93 -7.45
N GLN A 251 -7.64 7.19 -7.12
CA GLN A 251 -7.97 8.14 -6.05
C GLN A 251 -7.38 7.71 -4.70
N ILE A 252 -7.46 6.42 -4.35
CA ILE A 252 -6.90 5.90 -3.10
C ILE A 252 -5.36 5.93 -3.12
N VAL A 253 -4.76 5.48 -4.24
CA VAL A 253 -3.29 5.45 -4.37
C VAL A 253 -2.72 6.87 -4.33
N ASP A 254 -3.36 7.83 -5.01
CA ASP A 254 -2.94 9.23 -5.00
C ASP A 254 -3.12 9.89 -3.63
N PHE A 255 -4.24 9.58 -2.96
CA PHE A 255 -4.54 10.13 -1.63
C PHE A 255 -3.50 9.73 -0.60
N TYR A 256 -3.12 8.47 -0.57
CA TYR A 256 -2.11 7.97 0.36
C TYR A 256 -0.68 8.23 -0.11
N GLY A 257 -0.44 8.24 -1.41
CA GLY A 257 0.89 8.47 -1.99
C GLY A 257 1.48 9.84 -1.64
N LYS A 258 0.64 10.86 -1.47
CA LYS A 258 1.03 12.21 -1.04
C LYS A 258 1.66 12.23 0.34
N ASP A 259 1.27 11.32 1.22
CA ASP A 259 1.72 11.21 2.60
C ASP A 259 2.72 10.05 2.81
N GLY A 260 3.37 9.63 1.73
CA GLY A 260 4.45 8.66 1.77
C GLY A 260 4.01 7.20 1.93
N PHE A 261 2.75 6.87 1.60
CA PHE A 261 2.31 5.48 1.52
C PHE A 261 2.57 4.93 0.12
N ARG A 262 3.13 3.74 0.06
CA ARG A 262 3.37 2.99 -1.17
C ARG A 262 2.46 1.78 -1.25
N LEU A 263 1.81 1.60 -2.39
CA LEU A 263 1.04 0.39 -2.66
C LEU A 263 1.99 -0.81 -2.76
N SER A 264 1.81 -1.82 -1.90
CA SER A 264 2.58 -3.07 -1.88
C SER A 264 1.79 -4.26 -2.43
N HIS A 265 0.45 -4.26 -2.26
CA HIS A 265 -0.43 -5.28 -2.82
C HIS A 265 -1.78 -4.68 -3.18
N LEU A 266 -2.38 -5.16 -4.27
CA LEU A 266 -3.69 -4.73 -4.77
C LEU A 266 -4.51 -5.93 -5.21
N VAL A 267 -5.73 -6.06 -4.68
CA VAL A 267 -6.76 -6.91 -5.27
C VAL A 267 -7.70 -6.01 -6.06
N ASP A 268 -7.55 -6.04 -7.38
CA ASP A 268 -8.34 -5.21 -8.29
C ASP A 268 -9.71 -5.85 -8.56
N ARG A 269 -10.79 -5.14 -8.22
CA ARG A 269 -12.18 -5.49 -8.51
C ARG A 269 -12.85 -4.49 -9.46
N SER A 270 -12.06 -3.71 -10.20
CA SER A 270 -12.55 -2.64 -11.08
C SER A 270 -13.55 -3.11 -12.15
N ARG A 271 -13.55 -4.40 -12.49
CA ARG A 271 -14.47 -5.02 -13.46
C ARG A 271 -15.66 -5.76 -12.83
N GLY A 272 -15.86 -5.63 -11.50
CA GLY A 272 -16.92 -6.35 -10.79
C GLY A 272 -17.44 -5.62 -9.57
N TYR A 273 -18.46 -6.20 -8.94
CA TYR A 273 -18.97 -5.72 -7.67
C TYR A 273 -17.99 -6.04 -6.53
N GLY A 274 -17.91 -5.16 -5.54
CA GLY A 274 -17.12 -5.37 -4.33
C GLY A 274 -16.10 -4.28 -4.06
N CYS A 275 -15.18 -4.60 -3.17
CA CYS A 275 -14.13 -3.69 -2.75
C CYS A 275 -12.83 -3.98 -3.47
N ASN A 276 -12.14 -2.93 -3.91
CA ASN A 276 -10.71 -3.01 -4.15
C ASN A 276 -10.00 -3.13 -2.80
N GLU A 277 -9.02 -4.02 -2.69
CA GLU A 277 -8.25 -4.21 -1.46
C GLU A 277 -6.85 -3.67 -1.66
N PHE A 278 -6.43 -2.81 -0.75
CA PHE A 278 -5.14 -2.13 -0.81
C PHE A 278 -4.29 -2.52 0.40
N SER A 279 -3.08 -2.98 0.17
CA SER A 279 -2.03 -3.02 1.19
C SER A 279 -1.03 -1.91 0.87
N LEU A 280 -0.92 -0.96 1.78
CA LEU A 280 -0.09 0.22 1.65
C LEU A 280 0.96 0.20 2.75
N GLU A 281 2.20 0.43 2.41
CA GLU A 281 3.30 0.55 3.37
C GLU A 281 3.62 2.02 3.59
N ARG A 282 3.57 2.48 4.85
CA ARG A 282 3.94 3.84 5.19
C ARG A 282 5.45 3.97 5.15
N GLN A 283 5.92 4.53 4.08
CA GLN A 283 7.31 4.92 3.95
C GLN A 283 7.42 6.41 4.30
N ALA A 284 8.59 6.87 4.69
CA ALA A 284 8.83 8.30 4.66
C ALA A 284 8.47 8.81 3.25
N PRO A 285 7.86 10.00 3.11
CA PRO A 285 7.52 10.57 1.82
C PRO A 285 8.69 10.36 0.87
N MET A 286 8.48 9.65 -0.25
CA MET A 286 9.57 9.17 -1.10
C MET A 286 10.51 10.29 -1.61
N GLY A 287 10.07 11.56 -1.54
CA GLY A 287 10.92 12.73 -1.79
C GLY A 287 11.78 13.16 -0.60
N THR A 288 11.40 12.83 0.64
CA THR A 288 12.14 13.24 1.85
C THR A 288 12.92 12.12 2.52
N PHE A 289 12.51 10.85 2.37
CA PHE A 289 13.12 9.74 3.11
C PHE A 289 14.40 9.20 2.46
N VAL A 290 14.43 9.02 1.14
CA VAL A 290 15.68 8.64 0.44
C VAL A 290 16.70 9.78 0.58
N GLU A 291 16.22 11.03 0.54
CA GLU A 291 17.06 12.21 0.72
C GLU A 291 17.42 12.49 2.17
N SER A 292 16.57 12.18 3.16
CA SER A 292 16.89 12.43 4.58
C SER A 292 17.75 11.35 5.22
N GLN A 293 17.72 10.11 4.71
CA GLN A 293 18.65 9.05 5.14
C GLN A 293 20.02 9.15 4.49
N ILE A 294 20.11 9.81 3.34
CA ILE A 294 21.41 10.13 2.73
C ILE A 294 21.81 11.52 3.24
N PRO A 295 22.92 11.66 3.98
CA PRO A 295 23.41 12.96 4.39
C PRO A 295 23.39 13.92 3.21
N GLY A 296 22.88 15.14 3.37
CA GLY A 296 22.55 16.06 2.27
C GLY A 296 23.70 16.29 1.26
N GLY A 297 24.96 16.19 1.72
CA GLY A 297 26.15 16.27 0.88
C GLY A 297 26.49 14.99 0.10
N THR A 298 25.84 13.86 0.39
CA THR A 298 26.15 12.55 -0.19
C THR A 298 25.07 12.04 -1.18
N SER A 299 23.93 12.72 -1.28
CA SER A 299 22.92 12.40 -2.30
C SER A 299 23.39 12.81 -3.68
N MET A 300 23.56 11.82 -4.56
CA MET A 300 23.94 12.05 -5.95
C MET A 300 22.89 12.89 -6.69
N VAL A 301 21.61 12.60 -6.50
CA VAL A 301 20.53 13.32 -7.18
C VAL A 301 20.46 14.79 -6.75
N ARG A 302 20.71 15.09 -5.47
CA ARG A 302 20.81 16.49 -5.00
C ARG A 302 22.02 17.20 -5.56
N ARG A 303 23.13 16.50 -5.68
CA ARG A 303 24.40 17.11 -6.11
C ARG A 303 24.47 17.32 -7.62
N TYR A 304 23.95 16.39 -8.42
CA TYR A 304 24.08 16.35 -9.87
C TYR A 304 22.77 16.41 -10.63
N GLY A 305 21.63 16.24 -9.96
CA GLY A 305 20.32 16.16 -10.60
C GLY A 305 19.76 17.52 -11.00
N LYS A 306 19.29 17.64 -12.24
CA LYS A 306 18.50 18.79 -12.69
C LYS A 306 17.02 18.43 -12.61
N ARG A 307 16.23 19.27 -11.96
CA ARG A 307 14.81 19.02 -11.75
C ARG A 307 14.03 19.13 -13.06
N VAL A 308 13.17 18.17 -13.34
CA VAL A 308 12.22 18.22 -14.44
C VAL A 308 10.96 18.95 -13.97
N LEU A 309 10.58 20.00 -14.65
CA LEU A 309 9.46 20.88 -14.32
C LEU A 309 8.37 20.81 -15.38
N GLY A 310 7.15 21.21 -15.02
CA GLY A 310 6.07 21.46 -15.96
C GLY A 310 6.29 22.76 -16.80
N PRO A 311 5.46 23.00 -17.80
CA PRO A 311 4.24 22.23 -18.06
C PRO A 311 4.53 20.83 -18.59
N PHE A 312 3.78 19.85 -18.05
CA PHE A 312 3.84 18.47 -18.52
C PHE A 312 2.83 18.31 -19.67
N GLU A 313 3.28 17.79 -20.79
CA GLU A 313 2.47 17.54 -21.99
C GLU A 313 2.50 16.07 -22.36
N ARG A 314 1.44 15.59 -22.97
CA ARG A 314 1.31 14.21 -23.43
C ARG A 314 1.24 14.15 -24.94
N ASP A 315 2.07 13.31 -25.54
CA ASP A 315 2.06 12.95 -26.95
C ASP A 315 1.90 11.43 -27.15
N GLU A 316 2.12 10.95 -28.36
CA GLU A 316 2.08 9.52 -28.71
C GLU A 316 3.15 8.67 -28.00
N ASN A 317 4.22 9.29 -27.51
CA ASN A 317 5.34 8.65 -26.81
C ASN A 317 5.21 8.74 -25.27
N GLY A 318 4.10 9.29 -24.76
CA GLY A 318 3.83 9.44 -23.34
C GLY A 318 3.91 10.88 -22.83
N TRP A 319 4.22 11.04 -21.52
CA TRP A 319 4.33 12.35 -20.89
C TRP A 319 5.74 12.92 -21.02
N SER A 320 5.85 14.21 -21.22
CA SER A 320 7.11 14.95 -21.25
C SER A 320 7.08 16.18 -20.35
N GLY A 321 8.25 16.59 -19.84
CA GLY A 321 8.45 17.82 -19.08
C GLY A 321 9.72 18.52 -19.50
N THR A 322 9.92 19.77 -19.05
CA THR A 322 11.09 20.59 -19.37
C THR A 322 12.12 20.53 -18.23
N VAL A 323 13.41 20.54 -18.58
CA VAL A 323 14.51 20.70 -17.63
C VAL A 323 15.03 22.13 -17.70
N THR A 324 15.00 22.82 -16.56
CA THR A 324 15.58 24.16 -16.46
C THR A 324 17.11 24.07 -16.45
N ALA A 325 17.74 24.88 -17.29
CA ALA A 325 19.21 25.00 -17.40
C ALA A 325 19.89 23.63 -17.62
N LEU A 326 19.65 23.01 -18.79
CA LEU A 326 20.62 22.06 -19.31
C LEU A 326 21.90 22.83 -19.58
N PRO A 327 23.03 22.50 -18.92
CA PRO A 327 24.31 22.95 -19.42
C PRO A 327 24.43 22.56 -20.91
N LEU A 328 25.25 23.21 -21.67
CA LEU A 328 25.62 22.82 -23.05
C LEU A 328 26.35 21.45 -23.00
N LEU A 329 25.61 20.43 -22.58
CA LEU A 329 26.11 19.07 -22.46
C LEU A 329 26.38 18.52 -23.86
N SER A 330 27.53 17.93 -24.04
CA SER A 330 27.94 17.33 -25.32
C SER A 330 26.81 16.43 -25.82
N LYS A 331 26.50 16.43 -27.11
CA LYS A 331 25.53 15.55 -27.78
C LYS A 331 25.75 14.05 -27.54
N LYS A 332 26.76 13.66 -26.76
CA LYS A 332 27.13 12.29 -26.40
C LYS A 332 26.75 11.90 -24.96
N ALA A 333 26.28 12.83 -24.12
CA ALA A 333 25.91 12.53 -22.73
C ALA A 333 24.68 11.63 -22.69
N LYS A 334 24.75 10.55 -21.90
CA LYS A 334 23.60 9.71 -21.58
C LYS A 334 22.92 10.26 -20.35
N PHE A 335 21.61 10.46 -20.44
CA PHE A 335 20.80 10.97 -19.35
C PHE A 335 20.00 9.85 -18.70
N TYR A 336 19.88 9.93 -17.39
CA TYR A 336 19.10 9.00 -16.61
C TYR A 336 18.07 9.75 -15.76
N LEU A 337 16.83 9.27 -15.81
CA LEU A 337 15.72 9.80 -15.06
C LEU A 337 15.68 9.17 -13.67
N PHE A 338 15.55 10.04 -12.67
CA PHE A 338 15.28 9.65 -11.28
C PHE A 338 13.90 10.15 -10.90
N LYS A 339 13.05 9.23 -10.45
CA LYS A 339 11.71 9.50 -9.95
C LYS A 339 11.72 9.36 -8.44
N ASN A 340 11.49 10.46 -7.71
CA ASN A 340 11.57 10.49 -6.25
C ASN A 340 12.91 9.92 -5.72
N GLY A 341 14.02 10.22 -6.39
CA GLY A 341 15.35 9.72 -6.02
C GLY A 341 15.65 8.27 -6.42
N LEU A 342 14.71 7.55 -7.02
CA LEU A 342 14.91 6.20 -7.56
C LEU A 342 15.27 6.27 -9.04
N LEU A 343 16.28 5.51 -9.44
CA LEU A 343 16.65 5.37 -10.84
C LEU A 343 15.51 4.70 -11.63
N SER A 344 14.95 5.43 -12.59
CA SER A 344 13.88 4.93 -13.47
C SER A 344 14.40 4.34 -14.77
N GLY A 345 15.48 4.88 -15.32
CA GLY A 345 16.11 4.39 -16.53
C GLY A 345 16.72 5.49 -17.41
N PRO A 346 17.29 5.09 -18.55
CA PRO A 346 17.83 6.03 -19.52
C PRO A 346 16.69 6.81 -20.20
N VAL A 347 16.93 8.08 -20.50
CA VAL A 347 15.99 8.94 -21.22
C VAL A 347 16.69 9.77 -22.27
N GLN A 348 15.95 10.22 -23.28
CA GLN A 348 16.41 11.17 -24.26
C GLN A 348 15.90 12.58 -23.91
N VAL A 349 16.72 13.56 -24.16
CA VAL A 349 16.39 14.97 -24.06
C VAL A 349 16.42 15.54 -25.47
N ASN A 350 15.36 16.20 -25.91
CA ASN A 350 15.32 16.83 -27.21
C ASN A 350 16.08 18.18 -27.23
N ASP A 351 16.23 18.77 -28.40
CA ASP A 351 16.95 20.06 -28.59
C ASP A 351 16.29 21.24 -27.84
N GLU A 352 15.03 21.11 -27.45
CA GLU A 352 14.28 22.12 -26.68
C GLU A 352 14.40 21.90 -25.16
N GLY A 353 15.18 20.91 -24.70
CA GLY A 353 15.33 20.57 -23.28
C GLY A 353 14.14 19.78 -22.69
N ARG A 354 13.32 19.16 -23.54
CA ARG A 354 12.21 18.31 -23.07
C ARG A 354 12.69 16.87 -22.85
N VAL A 355 12.20 16.29 -21.77
CA VAL A 355 12.52 14.93 -21.31
C VAL A 355 11.27 14.08 -21.39
N SER A 356 11.35 12.94 -22.07
CA SER A 356 10.28 11.94 -22.03
C SER A 356 10.27 11.24 -20.66
N LEU A 357 9.10 11.23 -20.02
CA LEU A 357 8.86 10.55 -18.74
C LEU A 357 8.33 9.12 -18.93
N GLY A 358 8.12 8.71 -20.20
CA GLY A 358 7.62 7.37 -20.56
C GLY A 358 6.16 7.13 -20.15
N ASP A 359 5.69 5.90 -20.39
CA ASP A 359 4.31 5.46 -20.09
C ASP A 359 4.04 5.20 -18.59
N HIS A 360 5.02 5.49 -17.72
CA HIS A 360 4.91 5.19 -16.28
C HIS A 360 3.90 6.09 -15.54
N ALA A 361 3.28 7.04 -16.22
CA ALA A 361 2.24 7.88 -15.66
C ALA A 361 1.05 8.00 -16.62
N THR A 362 -0.05 7.38 -16.25
CA THR A 362 -1.28 7.40 -17.05
C THR A 362 -2.07 8.72 -16.97
N LYS A 363 -1.79 9.57 -15.97
CA LYS A 363 -2.52 10.83 -15.73
C LYS A 363 -1.58 11.95 -15.26
N LEU A 364 -1.90 13.19 -15.64
CA LEU A 364 -1.16 14.41 -15.27
C LEU A 364 -1.00 14.58 -13.74
N ALA A 365 -2.04 14.26 -12.97
CA ALA A 365 -2.00 14.34 -11.50
C ALA A 365 -0.92 13.45 -10.89
N HIS A 366 -0.66 12.26 -11.48
CA HIS A 366 0.39 11.35 -11.06
C HIS A 366 1.79 11.91 -11.29
N ILE A 367 1.96 12.68 -12.37
CA ILE A 367 3.24 13.31 -12.72
C ILE A 367 3.51 14.47 -11.77
N GLN A 368 2.51 15.30 -11.51
CA GLN A 368 2.62 16.48 -10.65
C GLN A 368 2.88 16.14 -9.18
N ALA A 369 2.41 14.97 -8.73
CA ALA A 369 2.63 14.48 -7.36
C ALA A 369 4.04 13.93 -7.11
N GLN A 370 4.90 13.84 -8.12
CA GLN A 370 6.21 13.20 -8.04
C GLN A 370 7.33 14.16 -8.41
N SER A 371 8.50 13.98 -7.79
CA SER A 371 9.69 14.71 -8.19
C SER A 371 10.48 13.92 -9.23
N TYR A 372 10.80 14.55 -10.33
CA TYR A 372 11.67 14.00 -11.36
C TYR A 372 12.96 14.80 -11.43
N SER A 373 14.08 14.08 -11.49
CA SER A 373 15.42 14.67 -11.66
C SER A 373 16.17 13.95 -12.76
N LEU A 374 16.88 14.72 -13.57
CA LEU A 374 17.71 14.23 -14.65
C LEU A 374 19.18 14.30 -14.23
N VAL A 375 19.91 13.21 -14.42
CA VAL A 375 21.37 13.15 -14.18
C VAL A 375 22.07 12.70 -15.43
N ALA A 376 23.06 13.47 -15.88
CA ALA A 376 24.00 13.01 -16.89
C ALA A 376 25.04 12.10 -16.24
N ALA A 377 25.07 10.82 -16.64
CA ALA A 377 25.92 9.84 -16.00
C ALA A 377 26.32 8.70 -16.94
N GLU A 378 27.36 7.97 -16.55
CA GLU A 378 27.64 6.62 -17.03
C GLU A 378 27.05 5.60 -16.04
N LEU A 379 26.36 4.58 -16.56
CA LEU A 379 25.85 3.46 -15.76
C LEU A 379 26.64 2.20 -16.08
N ARG A 380 27.04 1.48 -15.02
CA ARG A 380 27.65 0.15 -15.13
C ARG A 380 26.89 -0.84 -14.27
N LYS A 381 26.42 -1.90 -14.89
CA LYS A 381 25.82 -3.01 -14.16
C LYS A 381 26.92 -3.89 -13.57
N ALA A 382 26.73 -4.29 -12.30
CA ALA A 382 27.65 -5.20 -11.66
C ALA A 382 27.59 -6.58 -12.29
N GLU A 383 28.75 -7.15 -12.55
CA GLU A 383 28.91 -8.56 -12.91
C GLU A 383 29.24 -9.35 -11.64
N LYS A 384 28.39 -10.32 -11.31
CA LYS A 384 28.59 -11.23 -10.18
C LYS A 384 29.58 -12.35 -10.57
N PRO A 385 30.27 -12.99 -9.64
CA PRO A 385 30.13 -12.84 -8.20
C PRO A 385 30.95 -11.70 -7.61
N PHE A 386 30.44 -11.11 -6.53
CA PHE A 386 31.22 -10.24 -5.66
C PHE A 386 32.09 -11.08 -4.72
N VAL A 387 33.23 -10.57 -4.33
CA VAL A 387 34.16 -11.25 -3.43
C VAL A 387 33.86 -10.86 -1.98
N ALA A 388 33.60 -11.85 -1.14
CA ALA A 388 33.48 -11.62 0.30
C ALA A 388 34.81 -11.14 0.86
N SER A 389 34.80 -10.08 1.64
CA SER A 389 36.00 -9.52 2.28
C SER A 389 36.00 -9.79 3.79
N ARG A 390 35.42 -8.91 4.60
CA ARG A 390 35.39 -9.05 6.06
C ARG A 390 34.03 -8.66 6.63
N GLY A 391 33.48 -9.49 7.52
CA GLY A 391 32.19 -9.22 8.15
C GLY A 391 31.08 -9.10 7.11
N ARG A 392 30.43 -7.94 7.03
CA ARG A 392 29.35 -7.64 6.06
C ARG A 392 29.86 -6.98 4.79
N MET A 393 31.18 -6.86 4.60
CA MET A 393 31.81 -6.15 3.50
C MET A 393 32.06 -7.07 2.30
N TRP A 394 31.66 -6.60 1.13
CA TRP A 394 31.85 -7.21 -0.17
C TRP A 394 32.71 -6.32 -1.05
N SER A 395 33.45 -6.90 -1.96
CA SER A 395 34.34 -6.21 -2.88
C SER A 395 33.93 -6.41 -4.33
N TRP A 396 33.90 -5.31 -5.07
CA TRP A 396 33.63 -5.26 -6.50
C TRP A 396 34.82 -4.58 -7.20
N ASN A 397 35.56 -5.33 -8.03
CA ASN A 397 36.70 -4.81 -8.76
C ASN A 397 36.29 -3.83 -9.87
N VAL A 398 36.91 -2.66 -9.91
CA VAL A 398 36.70 -1.57 -10.86
C VAL A 398 38.02 -0.91 -11.23
N ASP A 399 39.00 -1.69 -11.68
CA ASP A 399 40.38 -1.26 -11.95
C ASP A 399 40.46 0.00 -12.81
N ASP A 400 39.62 0.09 -13.82
CA ASP A 400 39.56 1.24 -14.75
C ASP A 400 39.03 2.53 -14.13
N LEU A 401 38.42 2.49 -12.94
CA LEU A 401 37.96 3.63 -12.18
C LEU A 401 38.92 4.05 -11.06
N SER A 402 40.07 3.39 -10.93
CA SER A 402 41.05 3.64 -9.85
C SER A 402 41.51 5.10 -9.75
N SER A 403 41.58 5.80 -10.86
CA SER A 403 41.90 7.24 -10.90
C SER A 403 40.85 8.15 -10.26
N LEU A 404 39.61 7.66 -10.08
CA LEU A 404 38.50 8.37 -9.43
C LEU A 404 38.36 7.98 -7.97
N ALA A 405 39.13 7.04 -7.46
CA ALA A 405 39.00 6.50 -6.12
C ALA A 405 39.37 7.52 -5.02
N ASP A 406 38.79 7.32 -3.84
CA ASP A 406 39.17 8.00 -2.62
C ASP A 406 40.66 7.69 -2.30
N ASN A 407 41.33 8.61 -1.67
CA ASN A 407 42.71 8.45 -1.24
C ASN A 407 42.95 9.11 0.14
N LEU A 408 44.15 9.00 0.67
CA LEU A 408 44.47 9.53 2.01
C LEU A 408 44.45 11.06 2.06
N GLU A 409 44.69 11.73 0.92
CA GLU A 409 44.72 13.20 0.83
C GLU A 409 43.30 13.76 0.63
N ASP A 410 42.46 13.03 -0.09
CA ASP A 410 41.04 13.37 -0.34
C ASP A 410 40.18 12.10 -0.18
N PRO A 411 39.74 11.80 1.04
CA PRO A 411 38.91 10.60 1.32
C PRO A 411 37.48 10.68 0.82
N ALA A 412 37.08 11.76 0.18
CA ALA A 412 35.75 11.95 -0.42
C ALA A 412 35.84 12.35 -1.91
N ARG A 413 36.96 12.00 -2.57
CA ARG A 413 37.23 12.34 -3.95
C ARG A 413 36.32 11.62 -4.96
N SER A 414 35.98 10.38 -4.65
CA SER A 414 35.19 9.55 -5.57
C SER A 414 33.82 10.14 -5.86
N ARG A 415 33.47 10.17 -7.14
CA ARG A 415 32.13 10.52 -7.64
C ARG A 415 31.31 9.30 -8.04
N VAL A 416 31.79 8.12 -7.69
CA VAL A 416 31.09 6.86 -7.98
C VAL A 416 30.07 6.62 -6.90
N TYR A 417 28.85 6.33 -7.31
CA TYR A 417 27.73 5.99 -6.41
C TYR A 417 27.25 4.58 -6.68
N VAL A 418 26.94 3.83 -5.63
CA VAL A 418 26.43 2.47 -5.71
C VAL A 418 24.92 2.49 -5.51
N PHE A 419 24.21 1.79 -6.38
CA PHE A 419 22.77 1.61 -6.29
C PHE A 419 22.43 0.13 -6.15
N GLU A 420 21.55 -0.19 -5.23
CA GLU A 420 20.94 -1.50 -5.02
C GLU A 420 19.46 -1.41 -5.36
N ASN A 421 18.99 -2.15 -6.38
CA ASN A 421 17.59 -2.12 -6.85
C ASN A 421 17.07 -0.71 -7.17
N GLY A 422 17.90 0.12 -7.81
CA GLY A 422 17.56 1.49 -8.18
C GLY A 422 17.65 2.52 -7.05
N ARG A 423 18.02 2.12 -5.81
CA ARG A 423 18.22 3.01 -4.67
C ARG A 423 19.70 3.23 -4.42
N GLN A 424 20.10 4.48 -4.23
CA GLN A 424 21.46 4.81 -3.82
C GLN A 424 21.75 4.22 -2.44
N LEU A 425 22.92 3.58 -2.29
CA LEU A 425 23.44 3.23 -0.96
C LEU A 425 23.71 4.51 -0.15
N PRO A 426 23.24 4.60 1.11
CA PRO A 426 23.11 5.89 1.80
C PRO A 426 24.43 6.53 2.26
N GLN A 427 25.49 5.74 2.42
CA GLN A 427 26.73 6.23 3.06
C GLN A 427 27.96 5.92 2.18
N PRO A 428 28.26 6.80 1.19
CA PRO A 428 29.52 6.77 0.46
C PRO A 428 30.71 7.15 1.36
N HIS A 429 31.91 6.85 0.94
CA HIS A 429 33.17 7.17 1.62
C HIS A 429 33.26 6.63 3.06
N ALA A 430 32.55 5.54 3.34
CA ALA A 430 32.57 4.91 4.66
C ALA A 430 33.90 4.21 4.91
N THR A 431 34.36 4.17 6.17
CA THR A 431 35.54 3.38 6.51
C THR A 431 35.29 1.88 6.30
N HIS A 432 36.32 1.11 5.95
CA HIS A 432 36.19 -0.34 5.75
C HIS A 432 35.71 -1.03 7.05
N ASP A 433 36.09 -0.50 8.22
CA ASP A 433 35.60 -1.01 9.51
C ASP A 433 34.09 -0.79 9.68
N ASP A 434 33.59 0.36 9.29
CA ASP A 434 32.16 0.66 9.35
C ASP A 434 31.35 -0.19 8.34
N ILE A 435 31.87 -0.40 7.12
CA ILE A 435 31.24 -1.27 6.14
C ILE A 435 31.15 -2.70 6.66
N ALA A 436 32.25 -3.21 7.22
CA ALA A 436 32.35 -4.58 7.71
C ALA A 436 31.48 -4.85 8.96
N ASN A 437 31.44 -3.91 9.91
CA ASN A 437 30.80 -4.10 11.21
C ASN A 437 29.37 -3.60 11.27
N LYS A 438 29.07 -2.45 10.68
CA LYS A 438 27.73 -1.82 10.70
C LYS A 438 26.87 -2.26 9.52
N GLY A 439 27.44 -2.42 8.34
CA GLY A 439 26.71 -2.75 7.13
C GLY A 439 25.78 -1.62 6.66
N GLU A 440 24.49 -1.88 6.47
CA GLU A 440 23.42 -0.91 6.22
C GLU A 440 23.63 -0.05 4.95
N GLY A 441 24.16 -0.65 3.88
CA GLY A 441 24.39 0.05 2.62
C GLY A 441 25.55 1.05 2.65
N ARG A 442 26.54 0.83 3.51
CA ARG A 442 27.79 1.60 3.49
C ARG A 442 28.68 1.17 2.35
N PHE A 443 29.39 2.12 1.73
CA PHE A 443 30.37 1.80 0.70
C PHE A 443 31.50 2.82 0.63
N SER A 444 32.61 2.39 0.03
CA SER A 444 33.72 3.26 -0.36
C SER A 444 34.28 2.82 -1.71
N HIS A 445 34.84 3.77 -2.46
CA HIS A 445 35.61 3.51 -3.65
C HIS A 445 37.09 3.74 -3.32
N TRP A 446 37.80 2.68 -3.04
CA TRP A 446 39.19 2.73 -2.60
C TRP A 446 40.09 1.96 -3.57
N GLN A 447 41.10 2.62 -4.10
CA GLN A 447 42.00 2.06 -5.10
C GLN A 447 41.21 1.53 -6.33
N SER A 448 41.31 0.25 -6.63
CA SER A 448 40.67 -0.41 -7.76
C SER A 448 39.36 -1.13 -7.40
N ALA A 449 38.81 -0.87 -6.22
CA ALA A 449 37.64 -1.60 -5.75
C ALA A 449 36.57 -0.74 -5.08
N ILE A 450 35.33 -1.10 -5.30
CA ILE A 450 34.21 -0.67 -4.46
C ILE A 450 34.05 -1.67 -3.32
N GLN A 451 34.26 -1.19 -2.11
CA GLN A 451 33.93 -1.94 -0.90
C GLN A 451 32.53 -1.55 -0.45
N PHE A 452 31.62 -2.52 -0.27
CA PHE A 452 30.22 -2.21 0.04
C PHE A 452 29.57 -3.25 0.93
N SER A 453 28.43 -2.88 1.51
CA SER A 453 27.48 -3.78 2.16
C SER A 453 26.08 -3.59 1.57
N SER A 454 25.29 -4.67 1.45
CA SER A 454 23.88 -4.58 1.05
C SER A 454 23.07 -3.83 2.11
N MET A 455 22.05 -3.05 1.69
CA MET A 455 21.10 -2.39 2.59
C MET A 455 20.28 -3.40 3.40
N ALA A 456 19.92 -4.52 2.79
CA ALA A 456 19.12 -5.57 3.42
C ALA A 456 19.96 -6.59 4.20
N GLY A 457 21.31 -6.47 4.17
CA GLY A 457 22.23 -7.45 4.75
C GLY A 457 22.28 -8.76 3.95
N GLY A 458 23.13 -9.71 4.37
CA GLY A 458 23.30 -11.01 3.72
C GLY A 458 24.20 -11.00 2.47
N ASP A 459 24.25 -12.13 1.77
CA ASP A 459 25.09 -12.33 0.58
C ASP A 459 24.44 -11.70 -0.66
N PRO A 460 25.06 -10.68 -1.29
CA PRO A 460 24.52 -10.05 -2.49
C PRO A 460 24.60 -10.96 -3.72
N ASN A 461 25.38 -12.05 -3.68
CA ASN A 461 25.46 -13.02 -4.78
C ASN A 461 24.24 -13.96 -4.82
N GLU A 462 23.67 -14.29 -3.67
CA GLU A 462 22.48 -15.16 -3.56
C GLU A 462 21.18 -14.44 -3.92
N LYS A 463 21.19 -13.11 -3.86
CA LYS A 463 20.01 -12.29 -4.11
C LYS A 463 19.84 -11.98 -5.59
N ARG A 464 18.58 -11.86 -6.05
CA ARG A 464 18.23 -11.37 -7.40
C ARG A 464 18.48 -9.87 -7.60
N GLU A 465 19.06 -9.22 -6.61
CA GLU A 465 19.28 -7.77 -6.58
C GLU A 465 20.21 -7.32 -7.69
N ALA A 466 19.87 -6.19 -8.32
CA ALA A 466 20.70 -5.54 -9.31
C ALA A 466 21.51 -4.44 -8.65
N PHE A 467 22.85 -4.59 -8.67
CA PHE A 467 23.77 -3.54 -8.28
C PHE A 467 24.23 -2.77 -9.52
N LEU A 468 24.25 -1.45 -9.39
CA LEU A 468 24.67 -0.52 -10.44
C LEU A 468 25.66 0.47 -9.88
N LEU A 469 26.69 0.80 -10.66
CA LEU A 469 27.49 2.01 -10.45
C LEU A 469 26.92 3.14 -11.30
N VAL A 470 26.79 4.30 -10.70
CA VAL A 470 26.41 5.54 -11.38
C VAL A 470 27.56 6.51 -11.22
N ILE A 471 28.12 6.96 -12.32
CA ILE A 471 29.24 7.88 -12.39
C ILE A 471 28.76 9.16 -13.06
N PRO A 472 28.41 10.22 -12.28
CA PRO A 472 27.95 11.49 -12.84
C PRO A 472 29.03 12.12 -13.76
N SER A 473 28.59 12.71 -14.85
CA SER A 473 29.47 13.40 -15.80
C SER A 473 30.05 14.68 -15.18
N ALA A 474 31.32 14.93 -15.41
CA ALA A 474 32.04 16.07 -14.83
C ALA A 474 31.58 17.45 -15.32
N ALA A 475 30.84 17.50 -16.42
CA ALA A 475 30.38 18.75 -17.07
C ALA A 475 29.35 19.59 -16.28
N ASP A 476 28.89 19.10 -15.10
CA ASP A 476 27.90 19.78 -14.25
C ASP A 476 28.52 20.58 -13.09
N LEU A 477 29.84 20.85 -13.10
CA LEU A 477 30.57 21.45 -11.98
C LEU A 477 31.19 22.82 -12.29
N GLU A 478 30.96 23.40 -13.47
CA GLU A 478 31.38 24.78 -13.78
C GLU A 478 30.19 25.74 -13.82
#